data_f9b8f3c5805d64a791f077b71b28c006
#
_entry.id   f9b8f3c5805d64a791f077b71b28c006
#
_cell.length_a   1.000
_cell.length_b   1.000
_cell.length_c   1.000
_cell.angle_alpha   90.00
_cell.angle_beta   90.00
_cell.angle_gamma   90.00
#
_symmetry.space_group_name_H-M   'P 1'
#
loop_
_entity.id
_entity.type
_entity.pdbx_description
1 polymer ?
#
loop_
_entity_poly.entity_id
_entity_poly.type
_entity_poly.pdbx_seq_one_letter_code
_entity_poly.pdbx_strand_id
1 'polypeptide(L)'
;MKYKIKKPISSGSFGTIYETLNEDDNKIYALKELTNMDTVSKQRFEREVKILSELDHRSIVKIFYWNVGGDAPKFAPYYIMEYLGGRSLKDYMAEKFESDEKYFFDIGWAIKTIILPVCNALAQAHSSNVYHRDLKPSNIMFTDDTKSAIKIADWGLVKIENSSLDSIGNSDYNDNNTSTTVELDRRSLELTAIVNEGSIGGTPDYCSPEQWFATVNDNDKLVDGRTDIFSLGVIFYEMLTRRRPPPYDPNNPSLSRDEVSSPSKYNPLVPPQLDQCILKMTELKPENRQQSIWELISEIETL
;
A
#
# COMPACT_ATOMS: atom_id res chain seq x y z
N MET A 1 3.06 16.02 25.13
CA MET A 1 1.88 15.26 24.70
C MET A 1 1.84 13.95 25.46
N LYS A 2 0.72 13.62 26.08
CA LYS A 2 0.55 12.37 26.83
C LYS A 2 -0.49 11.52 26.14
N TYR A 3 -0.06 10.36 25.64
CA TYR A 3 -0.94 9.36 25.01
C TYR A 3 -1.14 8.17 25.95
N LYS A 4 -2.40 7.86 26.24
CA LYS A 4 -2.78 6.70 27.04
C LYS A 4 -3.28 5.58 26.15
N ILE A 5 -2.57 4.46 26.11
CA ILE A 5 -3.00 3.26 25.38
C ILE A 5 -4.30 2.73 25.99
N LYS A 6 -5.30 2.47 25.14
CA LYS A 6 -6.61 1.93 25.51
C LYS A 6 -6.67 0.42 25.27
N LYS A 7 -6.47 0.01 24.03
CA LYS A 7 -6.53 -1.38 23.60
C LYS A 7 -5.75 -1.59 22.31
N PRO A 8 -5.26 -2.80 22.03
CA PRO A 8 -4.75 -3.14 20.71
C PRO A 8 -5.89 -3.16 19.69
N ILE A 9 -5.61 -2.71 18.48
CA ILE A 9 -6.51 -2.73 17.32
C ILE A 9 -6.13 -3.88 16.40
N SER A 10 -4.83 -3.97 16.06
CA SER A 10 -4.29 -5.01 15.20
C SER A 10 -2.83 -5.29 15.54
N SER A 11 -2.37 -6.50 15.22
CA SER A 11 -0.98 -6.89 15.33
C SER A 11 -0.57 -7.65 14.08
N GLY A 12 0.59 -7.32 13.54
CA GLY A 12 1.15 -7.92 12.32
C GLY A 12 2.66 -8.00 12.38
N SER A 13 3.27 -8.48 11.29
CA SER A 13 4.72 -8.65 11.17
C SER A 13 5.53 -7.35 11.34
N PHE A 14 4.91 -6.20 11.03
CA PHE A 14 5.57 -4.89 11.07
C PHE A 14 5.29 -4.07 12.33
N GLY A 15 4.44 -4.57 13.23
CA GLY A 15 4.16 -3.86 14.47
C GLY A 15 2.75 -4.10 15.00
N THR A 16 2.48 -3.46 16.13
CA THR A 16 1.17 -3.48 16.77
C THR A 16 0.56 -2.09 16.74
N ILE A 17 -0.72 -2.01 16.38
CA ILE A 17 -1.50 -0.76 16.37
C ILE A 17 -2.40 -0.76 17.59
N TYR A 18 -2.37 0.35 18.31
CA TYR A 18 -3.18 0.58 19.51
C TYR A 18 -4.11 1.78 19.32
N GLU A 19 -5.31 1.68 19.87
CA GLU A 19 -6.16 2.83 20.14
C GLU A 19 -5.59 3.60 21.34
N THR A 20 -5.39 4.90 21.18
CA THR A 20 -4.82 5.77 22.20
C THR A 20 -5.66 7.01 22.41
N LEU A 21 -5.72 7.47 23.66
CA LEU A 21 -6.32 8.75 24.03
C LEU A 21 -5.21 9.77 24.26
N ASN A 22 -5.26 10.89 23.58
CA ASN A 22 -4.43 12.03 23.92
C ASN A 22 -5.10 12.77 25.09
N GLU A 23 -4.39 12.87 26.23
CA GLU A 23 -4.91 13.51 27.44
C GLU A 23 -4.95 15.04 27.34
N ASP A 24 -4.23 15.65 26.39
CA ASP A 24 -4.18 17.09 26.21
C ASP A 24 -5.41 17.63 25.46
N ASP A 25 -5.92 16.90 24.44
CA ASP A 25 -7.05 17.32 23.60
C ASP A 25 -8.29 16.42 23.71
N ASN A 26 -8.18 15.34 24.50
CA ASN A 26 -9.21 14.35 24.74
C ASN A 26 -9.73 13.63 23.46
N LYS A 27 -8.86 13.51 22.44
CA LYS A 27 -9.18 12.82 21.18
C LYS A 27 -8.54 11.44 21.10
N ILE A 28 -9.16 10.60 20.29
CA ILE A 28 -8.65 9.25 19.98
C ILE A 28 -7.70 9.35 18.78
N TYR A 29 -6.58 8.66 18.91
CA TYR A 29 -5.55 8.48 17.90
C TYR A 29 -5.19 6.99 17.78
N ALA A 30 -4.49 6.62 16.72
CA ALA A 30 -3.86 5.32 16.59
C ALA A 30 -2.34 5.47 16.85
N LEU A 31 -1.76 4.53 17.60
CA LEU A 31 -0.33 4.41 17.79
C LEU A 31 0.14 3.12 17.14
N LYS A 32 1.06 3.22 16.17
CA LYS A 32 1.76 2.04 15.61
C LYS A 32 3.12 1.93 16.28
N GLU A 33 3.36 0.82 16.94
CA GLU A 33 4.61 0.48 17.62
C GLU A 33 5.32 -0.63 16.86
N LEU A 34 6.62 -0.47 16.62
CA LEU A 34 7.47 -1.49 16.01
C LEU A 34 7.69 -2.61 17.01
N THR A 35 7.33 -3.85 16.65
CA THR A 35 7.52 -5.03 17.53
C THR A 35 8.81 -5.76 17.23
N ASN A 36 9.23 -5.83 15.97
CA ASN A 36 10.49 -6.45 15.59
C ASN A 36 11.60 -5.40 15.53
N MET A 37 12.62 -5.56 16.38
CA MET A 37 13.69 -4.58 16.57
C MET A 37 14.94 -4.88 15.73
N ASP A 38 14.87 -5.78 14.73
CA ASP A 38 15.98 -5.98 13.79
C ASP A 38 16.25 -4.74 12.93
N THR A 39 17.45 -4.66 12.39
CA THR A 39 17.91 -3.50 11.61
C THR A 39 17.01 -3.22 10.41
N VAL A 40 16.53 -4.28 9.74
CA VAL A 40 15.67 -4.15 8.54
C VAL A 40 14.32 -3.54 8.90
N SER A 41 13.69 -4.07 9.94
CA SER A 41 12.39 -3.58 10.43
C SER A 41 12.48 -2.13 10.89
N LYS A 42 13.56 -1.73 11.56
CA LYS A 42 13.81 -0.33 11.94
C LYS A 42 13.93 0.58 10.72
N GLN A 43 14.76 0.22 9.74
CA GLN A 43 14.95 1.01 8.53
C GLN A 43 13.65 1.17 7.72
N ARG A 44 12.82 0.12 7.66
CA ARG A 44 11.49 0.21 7.02
C ARG A 44 10.57 1.15 7.76
N PHE A 45 10.54 1.04 9.08
CA PHE A 45 9.72 1.89 9.92
C PHE A 45 10.11 3.37 9.80
N GLU A 46 11.41 3.68 9.84
CA GLU A 46 11.94 5.04 9.63
C GLU A 46 11.57 5.59 8.24
N ARG A 47 11.65 4.74 7.20
CA ARG A 47 11.26 5.09 5.84
C ARG A 47 9.75 5.37 5.76
N GLU A 48 8.92 4.50 6.34
CA GLU A 48 7.46 4.68 6.40
C GLU A 48 7.10 6.02 7.05
N VAL A 49 7.71 6.31 8.21
CA VAL A 49 7.50 7.56 8.93
C VAL A 49 7.91 8.77 8.08
N LYS A 50 9.10 8.73 7.47
CA LYS A 50 9.58 9.81 6.61
C LYS A 50 8.61 10.10 5.48
N ILE A 51 8.18 9.07 4.76
CA ILE A 51 7.23 9.19 3.65
C ILE A 51 5.90 9.78 4.10
N LEU A 52 5.31 9.20 5.15
CA LEU A 52 4.03 9.68 5.66
C LEU A 52 4.09 11.10 6.22
N SER A 53 5.26 11.56 6.68
CA SER A 53 5.44 12.93 7.15
C SER A 53 5.49 13.97 6.02
N GLU A 54 5.85 13.54 4.81
CA GLU A 54 5.97 14.39 3.62
C GLU A 54 4.70 14.40 2.75
N LEU A 55 3.87 13.33 2.86
CA LEU A 55 2.64 13.20 2.10
C LEU A 55 1.46 13.84 2.87
N ASP A 56 0.84 14.87 2.30
CA ASP A 56 -0.38 15.48 2.85
C ASP A 56 -1.53 15.39 1.84
N HIS A 57 -2.35 14.36 1.98
CA HIS A 57 -3.51 14.11 1.12
C HIS A 57 -4.68 13.56 1.93
N ARG A 58 -5.91 13.98 1.57
CA ARG A 58 -7.13 13.55 2.28
C ARG A 58 -7.34 12.05 2.33
N SER A 59 -6.84 11.31 1.33
CA SER A 59 -6.93 9.85 1.22
C SER A 59 -5.63 9.11 1.58
N ILE A 60 -4.69 9.77 2.27
CA ILE A 60 -3.50 9.15 2.87
C ILE A 60 -3.62 9.30 4.39
N VAL A 61 -3.26 8.26 5.14
CA VAL A 61 -3.24 8.33 6.60
C VAL A 61 -2.27 9.41 7.07
N LYS A 62 -2.72 10.30 7.97
CA LYS A 62 -1.89 11.39 8.47
C LYS A 62 -1.20 11.00 9.76
N ILE A 63 0.12 11.23 9.86
CA ILE A 63 0.85 11.12 11.11
C ILE A 63 0.99 12.48 11.79
N PHE A 64 1.01 12.47 13.13
CA PHE A 64 1.09 13.69 13.95
C PHE A 64 2.36 13.77 14.77
N TYR A 65 2.89 12.62 15.15
CA TYR A 65 4.09 12.53 15.99
C TYR A 65 4.76 11.17 15.76
N TRP A 66 6.08 11.13 15.89
CA TRP A 66 6.84 9.88 15.82
C TRP A 66 8.08 9.92 16.70
N ASN A 67 8.54 8.73 17.07
CA ASN A 67 9.79 8.49 17.73
C ASN A 67 10.42 7.21 17.11
N VAL A 68 11.44 7.39 16.31
CA VAL A 68 12.13 6.28 15.65
C VAL A 68 13.23 5.66 16.52
N GLY A 69 13.40 6.18 17.74
CA GLY A 69 14.46 5.74 18.66
C GLY A 69 15.79 6.43 18.37
N GLY A 70 16.80 6.04 19.12
CA GLY A 70 18.19 6.46 18.97
C GLY A 70 19.08 5.31 19.44
N ASP A 71 20.37 5.56 19.65
CA ASP A 71 21.36 4.53 20.02
C ASP A 71 21.03 3.78 21.32
N ALA A 72 20.21 4.36 22.17
CA ALA A 72 19.70 3.74 23.40
C ALA A 72 18.23 4.10 23.64
N PRO A 73 17.28 3.64 22.83
CA PRO A 73 15.89 4.00 22.97
C PRO A 73 15.32 3.41 24.27
N LYS A 74 14.66 4.26 25.07
CA LYS A 74 13.91 3.80 26.27
C LYS A 74 12.62 3.07 25.90
N PHE A 75 12.13 3.30 24.66
CA PHE A 75 10.91 2.74 24.13
C PHE A 75 11.15 2.21 22.72
N ALA A 76 10.34 1.25 22.28
CA ALA A 76 10.32 0.83 20.90
C ALA A 76 9.97 2.01 19.98
N PRO A 77 10.44 2.05 18.73
CA PRO A 77 10.01 3.04 17.76
C PRO A 77 8.49 3.02 17.59
N TYR A 78 7.87 4.20 17.53
CA TYR A 78 6.42 4.33 17.32
C TYR A 78 6.08 5.62 16.60
N TYR A 79 4.90 5.65 16.01
CA TYR A 79 4.29 6.90 15.55
C TYR A 79 2.81 6.98 15.93
N ILE A 80 2.34 8.22 16.03
CA ILE A 80 0.94 8.56 16.29
C ILE A 80 0.32 9.03 14.97
N MET A 81 -0.78 8.41 14.59
CA MET A 81 -1.52 8.73 13.39
C MET A 81 -2.99 8.97 13.71
N GLU A 82 -3.73 9.48 12.73
CA GLU A 82 -5.17 9.58 12.85
C GLU A 82 -5.81 8.20 13.10
N TYR A 83 -6.82 8.20 13.94
CA TYR A 83 -7.63 7.02 14.20
C TYR A 83 -8.70 6.90 13.12
N LEU A 84 -8.70 5.78 12.42
CA LEU A 84 -9.71 5.45 11.42
C LEU A 84 -10.75 4.56 12.08
N GLY A 85 -11.94 5.13 12.32
CA GLY A 85 -13.02 4.43 13.04
C GLY A 85 -13.76 3.40 12.18
N GLY A 86 -13.57 3.46 10.86
CA GLY A 86 -14.14 2.50 9.91
C GLY A 86 -13.31 1.22 9.80
N ARG A 87 -13.86 0.25 9.09
CA ARG A 87 -13.19 -1.02 8.79
C ARG A 87 -12.37 -0.93 7.50
N SER A 88 -11.57 -1.96 7.20
CA SER A 88 -10.89 -2.06 5.90
C SER A 88 -11.87 -2.36 4.76
N LEU A 89 -11.47 -2.01 3.52
CA LEU A 89 -12.21 -2.42 2.33
C LEU A 89 -12.30 -3.94 2.24
N LYS A 90 -11.25 -4.67 2.67
CA LYS A 90 -11.27 -6.14 2.73
C LYS A 90 -12.43 -6.67 3.58
N ASP A 91 -12.57 -6.17 4.81
CA ASP A 91 -13.61 -6.64 5.73
C ASP A 91 -15.00 -6.24 5.23
N TYR A 92 -15.11 -5.08 4.60
CA TYR A 92 -16.36 -4.63 4.01
C TYR A 92 -16.77 -5.47 2.80
N MET A 93 -15.82 -5.79 1.91
CA MET A 93 -16.07 -6.69 0.78
C MET A 93 -16.50 -8.08 1.27
N ALA A 94 -15.79 -8.63 2.25
CA ALA A 94 -16.10 -9.93 2.83
C ALA A 94 -17.54 -9.96 3.39
N GLU A 95 -17.92 -8.98 4.22
CA GLU A 95 -19.28 -8.86 4.74
C GLU A 95 -20.33 -8.84 3.63
N LYS A 96 -20.13 -8.02 2.59
CA LYS A 96 -21.07 -7.89 1.47
C LYS A 96 -21.19 -9.17 0.67
N PHE A 97 -20.07 -9.82 0.40
CA PHE A 97 -20.03 -11.06 -0.36
C PHE A 97 -20.57 -12.26 0.40
N GLU A 98 -20.46 -12.28 1.72
CA GLU A 98 -21.06 -13.31 2.60
C GLU A 98 -22.57 -13.10 2.76
N SER A 99 -23.01 -11.84 2.85
CA SER A 99 -24.43 -11.51 3.09
C SER A 99 -25.33 -11.77 1.90
N ASP A 100 -24.81 -11.68 0.66
CA ASP A 100 -25.56 -11.91 -0.58
C ASP A 100 -24.64 -12.49 -1.67
N GLU A 101 -24.92 -13.72 -2.10
CA GLU A 101 -24.17 -14.40 -3.16
C GLU A 101 -24.25 -13.70 -4.53
N LYS A 102 -25.24 -12.85 -4.75
CA LYS A 102 -25.45 -12.09 -5.97
C LYS A 102 -25.04 -10.61 -5.84
N TYR A 103 -24.47 -10.23 -4.69
CA TYR A 103 -24.08 -8.85 -4.47
C TYR A 103 -22.93 -8.43 -5.39
N PHE A 104 -23.11 -7.32 -6.07
CA PHE A 104 -22.07 -6.58 -6.75
C PHE A 104 -22.07 -5.14 -6.22
N PHE A 105 -20.87 -4.57 -6.09
CA PHE A 105 -20.76 -3.16 -5.72
C PHE A 105 -21.35 -2.27 -6.82
N ASP A 106 -22.08 -1.25 -6.43
CA ASP A 106 -22.48 -0.20 -7.36
C ASP A 106 -21.25 0.44 -8.00
N ILE A 107 -21.24 0.51 -9.33
CA ILE A 107 -20.07 0.97 -10.12
C ILE A 107 -19.73 2.42 -9.78
N GLY A 108 -20.76 3.28 -9.73
CA GLY A 108 -20.58 4.70 -9.42
C GLY A 108 -20.05 4.93 -8.02
N TRP A 109 -20.56 4.15 -7.04
CA TRP A 109 -20.03 4.18 -5.68
C TRP A 109 -18.59 3.70 -5.63
N ALA A 110 -18.26 2.58 -6.28
CA ALA A 110 -16.91 2.04 -6.32
C ALA A 110 -15.92 3.05 -6.91
N ILE A 111 -16.28 3.68 -8.04
CA ILE A 111 -15.45 4.71 -8.68
C ILE A 111 -15.28 5.92 -7.76
N LYS A 112 -16.37 6.50 -7.26
CA LYS A 112 -16.34 7.78 -6.53
C LYS A 112 -15.76 7.64 -5.13
N THR A 113 -16.01 6.50 -4.45
CA THR A 113 -15.65 6.33 -3.04
C THR A 113 -14.32 5.62 -2.87
N ILE A 114 -13.93 4.74 -3.80
CA ILE A 114 -12.72 3.93 -3.67
C ILE A 114 -11.70 4.31 -4.75
N ILE A 115 -12.02 4.10 -6.02
CA ILE A 115 -11.01 4.10 -7.09
C ILE A 115 -10.43 5.50 -7.31
N LEU A 116 -11.24 6.52 -7.52
CA LEU A 116 -10.75 7.88 -7.73
C LEU A 116 -10.02 8.47 -6.50
N PRO A 117 -10.52 8.30 -5.25
CA PRO A 117 -9.76 8.71 -4.07
C PRO A 117 -8.39 8.01 -3.93
N VAL A 118 -8.30 6.70 -4.25
CA VAL A 118 -7.03 5.98 -4.29
C VAL A 118 -6.14 6.52 -5.40
N CYS A 119 -6.65 6.69 -6.62
CA CYS A 119 -5.89 7.27 -7.73
C CYS A 119 -5.31 8.64 -7.38
N ASN A 120 -6.11 9.53 -6.79
CA ASN A 120 -5.64 10.87 -6.41
C ASN A 120 -4.54 10.83 -5.34
N ALA A 121 -4.64 9.92 -4.36
CA ALA A 121 -3.60 9.72 -3.36
C ALA A 121 -2.30 9.19 -3.99
N LEU A 122 -2.41 8.18 -4.87
CA LEU A 122 -1.28 7.65 -5.60
C LEU A 122 -0.66 8.70 -6.54
N ALA A 123 -1.46 9.55 -7.19
CA ALA A 123 -0.96 10.61 -8.05
C ALA A 123 -0.05 11.58 -7.29
N GLN A 124 -0.41 11.98 -6.08
CA GLN A 124 0.45 12.79 -5.23
C GLN A 124 1.73 12.04 -4.83
N ALA A 125 1.63 10.79 -4.41
CA ALA A 125 2.80 10.00 -4.04
C ALA A 125 3.75 9.79 -5.24
N HIS A 126 3.19 9.41 -6.39
CA HIS A 126 3.97 9.19 -7.62
C HIS A 126 4.67 10.45 -8.12
N SER A 127 4.10 11.65 -7.91
CA SER A 127 4.76 12.91 -8.25
C SER A 127 6.05 13.15 -7.45
N SER A 128 6.20 12.49 -6.31
CA SER A 128 7.40 12.47 -5.47
C SER A 128 8.23 11.19 -5.64
N ASN A 129 7.98 10.40 -6.71
CA ASN A 129 8.61 9.09 -6.95
C ASN A 129 8.41 8.10 -5.78
N VAL A 130 7.30 8.20 -5.09
CA VAL A 130 6.90 7.33 -3.99
C VAL A 130 5.81 6.38 -4.49
N TYR A 131 6.09 5.07 -4.51
CA TYR A 131 5.16 4.02 -4.98
C TYR A 131 4.77 3.14 -3.80
N HIS A 132 3.48 2.79 -3.69
CA HIS A 132 2.94 2.05 -2.54
C HIS A 132 3.42 0.59 -2.48
N ARG A 133 3.38 -0.11 -3.62
CA ARG A 133 3.87 -1.49 -3.85
C ARG A 133 3.19 -2.61 -3.04
N ASP A 134 2.32 -2.29 -2.11
CA ASP A 134 1.51 -3.27 -1.36
C ASP A 134 0.04 -2.83 -1.30
N LEU A 135 -0.47 -2.28 -2.41
CA LEU A 135 -1.86 -1.86 -2.47
C LEU A 135 -2.77 -3.10 -2.50
N LYS A 136 -3.64 -3.19 -1.51
CA LYS A 136 -4.60 -4.28 -1.33
C LYS A 136 -5.80 -3.80 -0.51
N PRO A 137 -6.94 -4.51 -0.53
CA PRO A 137 -8.14 -4.06 0.18
C PRO A 137 -7.96 -3.87 1.69
N SER A 138 -7.03 -4.60 2.34
CA SER A 138 -6.74 -4.42 3.77
C SER A 138 -6.00 -3.11 4.08
N ASN A 139 -5.33 -2.50 3.10
CA ASN A 139 -4.60 -1.23 3.26
C ASN A 139 -5.44 -0.01 2.83
N ILE A 140 -6.69 -0.23 2.40
CA ILE A 140 -7.68 0.82 2.12
C ILE A 140 -8.68 0.82 3.27
N MET A 141 -8.67 1.87 4.09
CA MET A 141 -9.47 1.98 5.30
C MET A 141 -10.56 3.03 5.12
N PHE A 142 -11.78 2.72 5.55
CA PHE A 142 -12.80 3.76 5.69
C PHE A 142 -12.48 4.66 6.88
N THR A 143 -12.77 5.95 6.75
CA THR A 143 -12.56 6.92 7.85
C THR A 143 -13.51 6.69 9.00
N ASP A 144 -14.72 6.24 8.70
CA ASP A 144 -15.81 6.00 9.64
C ASP A 144 -16.83 4.98 9.10
N ASP A 145 -17.88 4.74 9.87
CA ASP A 145 -18.95 3.79 9.52
C ASP A 145 -19.85 4.26 8.38
N THR A 146 -19.82 5.54 7.97
CA THR A 146 -20.62 6.05 6.85
C THR A 146 -20.11 5.55 5.50
N LYS A 147 -18.84 5.14 5.44
CA LYS A 147 -18.15 4.63 4.25
C LYS A 147 -18.16 5.64 3.09
N SER A 148 -18.12 6.92 3.43
CA SER A 148 -18.14 8.02 2.45
C SER A 148 -16.75 8.46 2.02
N ALA A 149 -15.72 8.12 2.80
CA ALA A 149 -14.33 8.46 2.53
C ALA A 149 -13.38 7.34 2.96
N ILE A 150 -12.24 7.28 2.26
CA ILE A 150 -11.19 6.29 2.52
C ILE A 150 -9.84 6.94 2.73
N LYS A 151 -8.95 6.18 3.37
CA LYS A 151 -7.52 6.48 3.45
C LYS A 151 -6.69 5.24 3.16
N ILE A 152 -5.59 5.46 2.46
CA ILE A 152 -4.56 4.44 2.24
C ILE A 152 -3.64 4.44 3.46
N ALA A 153 -3.45 3.26 4.04
CA ALA A 153 -2.56 2.98 5.16
C ALA A 153 -1.44 2.05 4.73
N ASP A 154 -0.46 1.87 5.61
CA ASP A 154 0.64 0.90 5.48
C ASP A 154 1.54 1.13 4.26
N TRP A 155 2.33 2.19 4.31
CA TRP A 155 3.31 2.58 3.29
C TRP A 155 4.70 1.95 3.53
N GLY A 156 4.78 0.85 4.29
CA GLY A 156 6.05 0.24 4.75
C GLY A 156 6.90 -0.41 3.67
N LEU A 157 6.35 -0.71 2.48
CA LEU A 157 7.10 -1.33 1.37
C LEU A 157 7.52 -0.32 0.29
N VAL A 158 7.36 0.95 0.55
CA VAL A 158 7.67 2.02 -0.40
C VAL A 158 9.17 2.08 -0.70
N LYS A 159 9.51 2.24 -1.98
CA LYS A 159 10.84 2.64 -2.46
C LYS A 159 10.82 4.09 -2.91
N ILE A 160 11.86 4.82 -2.55
CA ILE A 160 12.12 6.17 -3.06
C ILE A 160 13.24 6.01 -4.08
N GLU A 161 13.01 6.41 -5.33
CA GLU A 161 14.11 6.49 -6.29
C GLU A 161 15.04 7.65 -5.93
N ASN A 162 16.32 7.33 -5.71
CA ASN A 162 17.37 8.21 -5.19
C ASN A 162 17.78 9.29 -6.21
N SER A 163 16.96 10.28 -6.51
CA SER A 163 17.45 11.44 -7.28
C SER A 163 17.22 12.80 -6.63
N SER A 164 16.48 12.88 -5.53
CA SER A 164 16.14 14.17 -4.90
C SER A 164 16.32 14.25 -3.38
N LEU A 165 16.64 13.16 -2.68
CA LEU A 165 16.78 13.17 -1.23
C LEU A 165 18.22 13.31 -0.72
N ASP A 166 19.22 13.11 -1.57
CA ASP A 166 20.64 13.35 -1.22
C ASP A 166 20.99 14.83 -1.08
N SER A 167 20.09 15.74 -1.47
CA SER A 167 20.33 17.19 -1.43
C SER A 167 19.76 17.91 -0.19
N ILE A 168 19.03 17.23 0.71
CA ILE A 168 18.38 17.88 1.87
C ILE A 168 18.99 17.42 3.22
N GLY A 169 19.96 16.56 3.23
CA GLY A 169 20.43 15.88 4.46
C GLY A 169 21.89 16.00 4.82
N ASN A 170 22.64 16.99 4.32
CA ASN A 170 24.02 17.27 4.79
C ASN A 170 24.14 18.68 5.36
N SER A 171 23.63 18.89 6.56
CA SER A 171 24.13 19.92 7.47
C SER A 171 24.47 19.27 8.81
N ASP A 172 25.81 19.21 9.06
CA ASP A 172 26.44 19.04 10.36
C ASP A 172 26.33 17.71 11.11
N TYR A 173 27.08 16.71 10.67
CA TYR A 173 27.86 15.88 11.59
C TYR A 173 29.23 15.59 10.97
N ASN A 174 30.21 16.42 11.33
CA ASN A 174 31.62 16.08 11.23
C ASN A 174 31.90 15.01 12.29
N ASP A 175 32.16 13.79 11.88
CA ASP A 175 33.01 12.91 12.66
C ASP A 175 33.93 12.10 11.75
N ASN A 176 35.21 12.42 11.89
CA ASN A 176 36.31 11.69 11.30
C ASN A 176 36.43 10.34 11.99
N ASN A 177 36.14 9.22 11.37
CA ASN A 177 37.04 8.07 11.24
C ASN A 177 36.36 6.82 10.65
N THR A 178 37.18 6.16 9.82
CA THR A 178 37.00 4.78 9.30
C THR A 178 35.88 4.56 8.28
N SER A 179 36.32 4.71 7.00
CA SER A 179 35.74 3.99 5.86
C SER A 179 35.80 2.47 6.12
N THR A 180 34.72 1.97 6.68
CA THR A 180 34.33 0.59 6.47
C THR A 180 33.10 0.68 5.57
N THR A 181 33.33 0.54 4.27
CA THR A 181 32.28 0.21 3.31
C THR A 181 31.74 -1.14 3.74
N VAL A 182 30.72 -1.10 4.60
CA VAL A 182 29.83 -2.22 4.74
C VAL A 182 28.97 -2.16 3.47
N GLU A 183 29.40 -2.88 2.44
CA GLU A 183 28.50 -3.41 1.45
C GLU A 183 27.54 -4.34 2.20
N LEU A 184 26.59 -3.74 2.90
CA LEU A 184 25.44 -4.46 3.42
C LEU A 184 24.73 -5.02 2.20
N ASP A 185 24.84 -6.31 2.06
CA ASP A 185 24.21 -7.12 1.03
C ASP A 185 22.72 -6.78 0.97
N ARG A 186 22.38 -5.84 0.08
CA ARG A 186 21.00 -5.43 -0.20
C ARG A 186 20.10 -6.64 -0.51
N ARG A 187 20.69 -7.74 -0.98
CA ARG A 187 20.03 -9.00 -1.32
C ARG A 187 19.41 -9.67 -0.10
N SER A 188 20.09 -9.62 1.05
CA SER A 188 19.54 -10.21 2.27
C SER A 188 18.40 -9.41 2.88
N LEU A 189 18.35 -8.08 2.65
CA LEU A 189 17.35 -7.18 3.22
C LEU A 189 15.97 -7.29 2.57
N GLU A 190 15.91 -7.59 1.28
CA GLU A 190 14.66 -7.69 0.52
C GLU A 190 14.14 -9.14 0.45
N LEU A 191 15.05 -10.10 0.26
CA LEU A 191 14.72 -11.53 0.30
C LEU A 191 14.27 -11.99 1.69
N THR A 192 14.88 -11.49 2.78
CA THR A 192 14.49 -11.90 4.14
C THR A 192 13.08 -11.47 4.50
N ALA A 193 12.61 -10.33 3.96
CA ALA A 193 11.24 -9.89 4.17
C ALA A 193 10.20 -10.71 3.41
N ILE A 194 10.62 -11.36 2.34
CA ILE A 194 9.78 -12.13 1.45
C ILE A 194 9.83 -13.62 1.76
N VAL A 195 10.96 -14.11 2.23
CA VAL A 195 11.20 -15.56 2.43
C VAL A 195 10.96 -16.02 3.89
N ASN A 196 11.12 -15.16 4.91
CA ASN A 196 11.02 -15.58 6.32
C ASN A 196 9.61 -15.87 6.84
N GLU A 197 8.56 -15.59 6.08
CA GLU A 197 7.19 -15.93 6.51
C GLU A 197 6.56 -17.10 5.73
N GLY A 198 7.33 -17.79 4.88
CA GLY A 198 6.73 -18.80 4.00
C GLY A 198 5.66 -18.20 3.07
N SER A 199 5.61 -16.88 3.00
CA SER A 199 4.73 -16.09 2.16
C SER A 199 5.55 -14.97 1.57
N ILE A 200 5.53 -14.84 0.26
CA ILE A 200 5.91 -13.64 -0.46
C ILE A 200 5.33 -12.45 0.30
N GLY A 201 6.16 -11.49 0.69
CA GLY A 201 5.72 -10.34 1.48
C GLY A 201 4.68 -9.50 0.74
N GLY A 202 3.46 -9.67 1.09
CA GLY A 202 2.27 -9.19 0.40
C GLY A 202 1.39 -10.36 -0.01
N THR A 203 0.08 -10.17 -0.07
CA THR A 203 -0.83 -11.18 -0.59
C THR A 203 -0.54 -11.33 -2.09
N PRO A 204 -0.04 -12.50 -2.58
CA PRO A 204 0.39 -12.68 -3.97
C PRO A 204 -0.66 -12.25 -5.00
N ASP A 205 -1.91 -12.29 -4.59
CA ASP A 205 -3.09 -12.03 -5.40
C ASP A 205 -3.16 -10.62 -6.00
N TYR A 206 -2.53 -9.61 -5.38
CA TYR A 206 -2.54 -8.21 -5.83
C TYR A 206 -1.18 -7.76 -6.35
N CYS A 207 -0.15 -8.60 -6.23
CA CYS A 207 1.21 -8.29 -6.64
C CYS A 207 1.33 -8.29 -8.16
N SER A 208 1.98 -7.27 -8.72
CA SER A 208 2.24 -7.21 -10.16
C SER A 208 3.35 -8.18 -10.57
N PRO A 209 3.37 -8.65 -11.84
CA PRO A 209 4.42 -9.54 -12.33
C PRO A 209 5.83 -9.00 -12.16
N GLU A 210 6.03 -7.72 -12.45
CA GLU A 210 7.35 -7.07 -12.31
C GLU A 210 7.83 -6.98 -10.87
N GLN A 211 6.92 -6.81 -9.90
CA GLN A 211 7.27 -6.89 -8.47
C GLN A 211 7.74 -8.30 -8.10
N TRP A 212 7.04 -9.31 -8.61
CA TRP A 212 7.42 -10.69 -8.40
C TRP A 212 8.81 -10.97 -8.98
N PHE A 213 9.06 -10.55 -10.23
CA PHE A 213 10.37 -10.71 -10.86
C PHE A 213 11.48 -9.91 -10.19
N ALA A 214 11.20 -8.70 -9.75
CA ALA A 214 12.16 -7.86 -9.02
C ALA A 214 12.61 -8.55 -7.74
N THR A 215 11.68 -9.19 -7.04
CA THR A 215 11.95 -9.96 -5.83
C THR A 215 12.86 -11.16 -6.08
N VAL A 216 12.63 -11.90 -7.18
CA VAL A 216 13.40 -13.11 -7.50
C VAL A 216 14.78 -12.78 -8.09
N ASN A 217 14.89 -11.69 -8.86
CA ASN A 217 16.08 -11.38 -9.66
C ASN A 217 16.88 -10.16 -9.17
N ASP A 218 16.52 -9.55 -8.04
CA ASP A 218 17.17 -8.34 -7.50
C ASP A 218 17.25 -7.17 -8.51
N ASN A 219 16.27 -7.05 -9.39
CA ASN A 219 16.20 -6.03 -10.42
C ASN A 219 15.04 -5.06 -10.21
N ASP A 220 15.15 -4.26 -9.19
CA ASP A 220 14.13 -3.32 -8.70
C ASP A 220 13.88 -2.10 -9.63
N LYS A 221 14.72 -1.94 -10.67
CA LYS A 221 14.61 -0.83 -11.64
C LYS A 221 13.37 -0.93 -12.54
N LEU A 222 12.72 -2.09 -12.57
CA LEU A 222 11.54 -2.32 -13.40
C LEU A 222 10.22 -2.00 -12.68
N VAL A 223 10.27 -1.71 -11.36
CA VAL A 223 9.07 -1.49 -10.53
C VAL A 223 8.84 0.00 -10.34
N ASP A 224 7.87 0.55 -11.02
CA ASP A 224 7.43 1.95 -10.96
C ASP A 224 5.94 2.07 -10.56
N GLY A 225 5.34 3.25 -10.75
CA GLY A 225 3.94 3.52 -10.39
C GLY A 225 2.90 2.66 -11.12
N ARG A 226 3.26 2.01 -12.22
CA ARG A 226 2.37 1.10 -12.96
C ARG A 226 2.08 -0.20 -12.18
N THR A 227 2.91 -0.49 -11.20
CA THR A 227 2.68 -1.55 -10.21
C THR A 227 1.44 -1.28 -9.37
N ASP A 228 1.27 -0.03 -8.88
CA ASP A 228 0.10 0.35 -8.09
C ASP A 228 -1.18 0.37 -8.95
N ILE A 229 -1.04 0.74 -10.25
CA ILE A 229 -2.15 0.64 -11.23
C ILE A 229 -2.63 -0.80 -11.37
N PHE A 230 -1.70 -1.74 -11.48
CA PHE A 230 -2.03 -3.15 -11.54
C PHE A 230 -2.77 -3.63 -10.30
N SER A 231 -2.23 -3.37 -9.12
CA SER A 231 -2.86 -3.75 -7.84
C SER A 231 -4.26 -3.16 -7.70
N LEU A 232 -4.44 -1.88 -8.08
CA LEU A 232 -5.75 -1.22 -8.07
C LEU A 232 -6.71 -1.87 -9.09
N GLY A 233 -6.21 -2.28 -10.25
CA GLY A 233 -6.99 -3.01 -11.25
C GLY A 233 -7.53 -4.34 -10.73
N VAL A 234 -6.71 -5.08 -9.99
CA VAL A 234 -7.12 -6.34 -9.33
C VAL A 234 -8.20 -6.08 -8.28
N ILE A 235 -8.04 -5.02 -7.47
CA ILE A 235 -9.04 -4.62 -6.46
C ILE A 235 -10.36 -4.26 -7.15
N PHE A 236 -10.32 -3.46 -8.20
CA PHE A 236 -11.52 -3.03 -8.91
C PHE A 236 -12.23 -4.21 -9.57
N TYR A 237 -11.46 -5.08 -10.22
CA TYR A 237 -11.99 -6.33 -10.77
C TYR A 237 -12.71 -7.16 -9.70
N GLU A 238 -12.08 -7.37 -8.54
CA GLU A 238 -12.66 -8.16 -7.44
C GLU A 238 -13.95 -7.53 -6.89
N MET A 239 -13.99 -6.21 -6.72
CA MET A 239 -15.20 -5.52 -6.28
C MET A 239 -16.38 -5.73 -7.24
N LEU A 240 -16.12 -5.70 -8.55
CA LEU A 240 -17.17 -5.78 -9.56
C LEU A 240 -17.59 -7.22 -9.92
N THR A 241 -16.72 -8.20 -9.67
CA THR A 241 -16.94 -9.59 -10.12
C THR A 241 -16.98 -10.60 -8.99
N ARG A 242 -16.58 -10.23 -7.76
CA ARG A 242 -16.36 -11.14 -6.62
C ARG A 242 -15.23 -12.16 -6.88
N ARG A 243 -14.45 -11.94 -7.90
CA ARG A 243 -13.36 -12.82 -8.34
C ARG A 243 -12.11 -11.98 -8.53
N ARG A 244 -10.96 -12.59 -8.29
CA ARG A 244 -9.68 -12.00 -8.66
C ARG A 244 -9.20 -12.59 -9.98
N PRO A 245 -8.52 -11.81 -10.82
CA PRO A 245 -7.74 -12.40 -11.90
C PRO A 245 -6.75 -13.42 -11.30
N PRO A 246 -6.43 -14.52 -12.00
CA PRO A 246 -5.44 -15.47 -11.50
C PRO A 246 -4.13 -14.75 -11.18
N PRO A 247 -3.50 -15.05 -10.01
CA PRO A 247 -2.21 -14.46 -9.68
C PRO A 247 -1.16 -14.87 -10.71
N TYR A 248 -0.19 -13.99 -10.94
CA TYR A 248 0.95 -14.36 -11.75
C TYR A 248 1.81 -15.39 -11.01
N ASP A 249 2.05 -16.56 -11.65
CA ASP A 249 2.96 -17.58 -11.16
C ASP A 249 4.02 -17.88 -12.22
N PRO A 250 5.27 -17.44 -12.03
CA PRO A 250 6.35 -17.69 -12.97
C PRO A 250 6.71 -19.17 -13.11
N ASN A 251 6.38 -19.99 -12.10
CA ASN A 251 6.62 -21.44 -12.14
C ASN A 251 5.51 -22.18 -12.89
N ASN A 252 4.40 -21.52 -13.16
CA ASN A 252 3.29 -22.07 -13.94
C ASN A 252 2.77 -21.04 -14.96
N PRO A 253 3.55 -20.81 -16.06
CA PRO A 253 3.16 -19.86 -17.10
C PRO A 253 1.86 -20.22 -17.82
N SER A 254 1.37 -21.46 -17.69
CA SER A 254 0.06 -21.86 -18.21
C SER A 254 -1.12 -21.31 -17.40
N LEU A 255 -0.88 -20.79 -16.20
CA LEU A 255 -1.81 -19.91 -15.48
C LEU A 255 -1.66 -18.46 -15.94
N SER A 256 -1.01 -18.21 -17.08
CA SER A 256 -0.87 -16.89 -17.64
C SER A 256 -2.25 -16.23 -17.81
N ARG A 257 -2.30 -14.92 -17.61
CA ARG A 257 -3.54 -14.13 -17.70
C ARG A 257 -4.11 -13.99 -19.11
N ASP A 258 -3.61 -14.77 -20.08
CA ASP A 258 -4.12 -14.76 -21.45
C ASP A 258 -5.63 -15.04 -21.55
N GLU A 259 -6.25 -15.45 -20.42
CA GLU A 259 -7.68 -15.71 -20.30
C GLU A 259 -8.38 -14.92 -19.19
N VAL A 260 -7.87 -13.74 -18.81
CA VAL A 260 -8.64 -12.87 -17.88
C VAL A 260 -9.94 -12.49 -18.56
N SER A 261 -11.03 -13.08 -18.08
CA SER A 261 -12.35 -12.77 -18.62
C SER A 261 -12.73 -11.32 -18.27
N SER A 262 -13.42 -10.66 -19.19
CA SER A 262 -13.98 -9.31 -18.94
C SER A 262 -14.86 -9.30 -17.69
N PRO A 263 -14.81 -8.27 -16.85
CA PRO A 263 -15.72 -8.11 -15.72
C PRO A 263 -17.20 -8.28 -16.08
N SER A 264 -17.62 -7.80 -17.25
CA SER A 264 -19.00 -7.90 -17.75
C SER A 264 -19.49 -9.35 -17.94
N LYS A 265 -18.57 -10.30 -18.10
CA LYS A 265 -18.92 -11.74 -18.15
C LYS A 265 -19.53 -12.23 -16.84
N TYR A 266 -19.13 -11.63 -15.71
CA TYR A 266 -19.59 -12.00 -14.37
C TYR A 266 -20.63 -11.01 -13.84
N ASN A 267 -20.52 -9.74 -14.19
CA ASN A 267 -21.43 -8.68 -13.82
C ASN A 267 -21.90 -7.93 -15.07
N PRO A 268 -23.07 -8.27 -15.62
CA PRO A 268 -23.59 -7.62 -16.83
C PRO A 268 -23.85 -6.12 -16.74
N LEU A 269 -23.78 -5.52 -15.53
CA LEU A 269 -23.90 -4.08 -15.34
C LEU A 269 -22.62 -3.32 -15.71
N VAL A 270 -21.50 -4.01 -15.87
CA VAL A 270 -20.22 -3.39 -16.24
C VAL A 270 -20.23 -3.02 -17.71
N PRO A 271 -20.10 -1.72 -18.06
CA PRO A 271 -20.09 -1.29 -19.45
C PRO A 271 -18.79 -1.69 -20.16
N PRO A 272 -18.81 -1.87 -21.50
CA PRO A 272 -17.63 -2.31 -22.26
C PRO A 272 -16.39 -1.44 -22.11
N GLN A 273 -16.57 -0.13 -21.93
CA GLN A 273 -15.48 0.81 -21.74
C GLN A 273 -14.77 0.56 -20.40
N LEU A 274 -15.53 0.26 -19.35
CA LEU A 274 -14.97 -0.09 -18.03
C LEU A 274 -14.28 -1.44 -18.06
N ASP A 275 -14.81 -2.42 -18.81
CA ASP A 275 -14.11 -3.70 -19.06
C ASP A 275 -12.70 -3.45 -19.63
N GLN A 276 -12.61 -2.66 -20.69
CA GLN A 276 -11.33 -2.32 -21.34
C GLN A 276 -10.37 -1.63 -20.39
N CYS A 277 -10.86 -0.65 -19.62
CA CYS A 277 -10.05 0.06 -18.63
C CYS A 277 -9.46 -0.91 -17.60
N ILE A 278 -10.28 -1.76 -16.99
CA ILE A 278 -9.84 -2.71 -15.95
C ILE A 278 -8.89 -3.77 -16.53
N LEU A 279 -9.17 -4.30 -17.70
CA LEU A 279 -8.30 -5.26 -18.37
C LEU A 279 -6.93 -4.65 -18.67
N LYS A 280 -6.90 -3.39 -19.16
CA LYS A 280 -5.66 -2.65 -19.39
C LYS A 280 -4.87 -2.41 -18.10
N MET A 281 -5.53 -2.05 -16.99
CA MET A 281 -4.87 -1.92 -15.68
C MET A 281 -4.18 -3.22 -15.27
N THR A 282 -4.77 -4.36 -15.58
CA THR A 282 -4.28 -5.68 -15.15
C THR A 282 -3.42 -6.38 -16.18
N GLU A 283 -2.96 -5.72 -17.24
CA GLU A 283 -2.01 -6.26 -18.21
C GLU A 283 -0.72 -6.76 -17.54
N LEU A 284 -0.19 -7.90 -18.01
CA LEU A 284 1.01 -8.49 -17.42
C LEU A 284 2.23 -7.59 -17.61
N LYS A 285 2.36 -6.98 -18.79
CA LYS A 285 3.46 -6.11 -19.14
C LYS A 285 3.14 -4.66 -18.77
N PRO A 286 3.98 -4.00 -17.97
CA PRO A 286 3.74 -2.60 -17.58
C PRO A 286 3.55 -1.64 -18.75
N GLU A 287 4.24 -1.88 -19.88
CA GLU A 287 4.12 -1.06 -21.10
C GLU A 287 2.74 -1.11 -21.76
N ASN A 288 1.93 -2.13 -21.47
CA ASN A 288 0.57 -2.27 -22.00
C ASN A 288 -0.50 -1.67 -21.07
N ARG A 289 -0.13 -1.25 -19.85
CA ARG A 289 -1.05 -0.59 -18.90
C ARG A 289 -1.17 0.91 -19.20
N GLN A 290 -2.02 1.60 -18.45
CA GLN A 290 -1.94 3.06 -18.34
C GLN A 290 -0.52 3.44 -17.88
N GLN A 291 0.12 4.39 -18.56
CA GLN A 291 1.51 4.73 -18.32
C GLN A 291 1.70 5.68 -17.13
N SER A 292 0.63 6.23 -16.62
CA SER A 292 0.60 7.00 -15.38
C SER A 292 -0.74 6.90 -14.68
N ILE A 293 -0.75 7.20 -13.40
CA ILE A 293 -2.00 7.29 -12.64
C ILE A 293 -2.91 8.42 -13.16
N TRP A 294 -2.34 9.48 -13.76
CA TRP A 294 -3.09 10.57 -14.37
C TRP A 294 -3.83 10.13 -15.64
N GLU A 295 -3.21 9.26 -16.46
CA GLU A 295 -3.87 8.64 -17.60
C GLU A 295 -5.08 7.81 -17.14
N LEU A 296 -4.90 7.02 -16.07
CA LEU A 296 -5.99 6.23 -15.49
C LEU A 296 -7.13 7.10 -14.96
N ILE A 297 -6.82 8.20 -14.25
CA ILE A 297 -7.83 9.15 -13.76
C ILE A 297 -8.65 9.70 -14.94
N SER A 298 -7.96 10.19 -15.98
CA SER A 298 -8.61 10.75 -17.17
C SER A 298 -9.50 9.73 -17.86
N GLU A 299 -9.08 8.48 -17.97
CA GLU A 299 -9.86 7.39 -18.56
C GLU A 299 -11.11 7.08 -17.72
N ILE A 300 -10.99 6.99 -16.40
CA ILE A 300 -12.12 6.71 -15.50
C ILE A 300 -13.14 7.86 -15.47
N GLU A 301 -12.69 9.12 -15.53
CA GLU A 301 -13.59 10.29 -15.50
C GLU A 301 -14.44 10.43 -16.77
N THR A 302 -14.10 9.72 -17.85
CA THR A 302 -14.87 9.68 -19.09
C THR A 302 -15.90 8.55 -19.14
N LEU A 303 -15.88 7.65 -18.15
CA LEU A 303 -16.82 6.53 -18.04
C LEU A 303 -18.13 6.93 -17.35
#